data_3ddff752eea969434ad2aabc3a2120ca
#
_entry.id   3ddff752eea969434ad2aabc3a2120ca
#
_cell.length_a   1.000
_cell.length_b   1.000
_cell.length_c   1.000
_cell.angle_alpha   90.00
_cell.angle_beta   90.00
_cell.angle_gamma   90.00
#
_symmetry.space_group_name_H-M   'P 1'
#
loop_
_entity.id
_entity.type
_entity.pdbx_description
1 polymer ?
#
loop_
_entity_poly.entity_id
_entity_poly.type
_entity_poly.pdbx_seq_one_letter_code
_entity_poly.pdbx_strand_id
1 'polypeptide(L)'
;MEIVYQVFKMESIKHSIEDLTQQFNSQMAEFQKQLNSTNNTASPTANITVQFNLFRSFVLTALEGLQRQVQLLTKQYDNFEMRSRRKILLVHGIAEDKQENTASQVIQVLAQHLKIPDLCVDDVSRCQRLGKISSGKPRPILLKLRDQSLKNQIWYSKASLKSTGITISEFLTKSRHETFMAARQRFGISKCWTKDGIIIVTGPEGKRHSVVTCSELDKITPNPNAPGQGNSAPVTVKYPATAKQVVRTKRIVKK
;
A
#
# COMPACT_ATOMS: atom_id res chain seq x y z
N MET A 1 -3.60 12.27 -20.30
CA MET A 1 -4.34 11.86 -19.08
C MET A 1 -3.44 11.82 -17.82
N GLU A 2 -2.17 11.43 -17.93
CA GLU A 2 -1.25 11.36 -16.79
C GLU A 2 -0.88 12.74 -16.21
N ILE A 3 -0.67 13.74 -17.06
CA ILE A 3 -0.35 15.13 -16.66
C ILE A 3 -1.50 15.78 -15.91
N VAL A 4 -2.74 15.64 -16.39
CA VAL A 4 -3.94 16.17 -15.72
C VAL A 4 -4.15 15.55 -14.34
N TYR A 5 -3.83 14.27 -14.20
CA TYR A 5 -3.91 13.57 -12.91
C TYR A 5 -2.80 14.00 -11.92
N GLN A 6 -1.60 14.28 -12.41
CA GLN A 6 -0.49 14.82 -11.60
C GLN A 6 -0.82 16.23 -11.08
N VAL A 7 -1.41 17.08 -11.91
CA VAL A 7 -1.86 18.43 -11.54
C VAL A 7 -2.94 18.35 -10.46
N PHE A 8 -3.96 17.51 -10.64
CA PHE A 8 -5.04 17.33 -9.66
C PHE A 8 -4.52 16.83 -8.30
N LYS A 9 -3.50 15.97 -8.31
CA LYS A 9 -2.85 15.48 -7.08
C LYS A 9 -2.07 16.58 -6.36
N MET A 10 -1.34 17.41 -7.11
CA MET A 10 -0.57 18.52 -6.54
C MET A 10 -1.49 19.56 -5.92
N GLU A 11 -2.64 19.83 -6.54
CA GLU A 11 -3.68 20.72 -5.97
C GLU A 11 -4.29 20.15 -4.68
N SER A 12 -4.57 18.84 -4.63
CA SER A 12 -5.08 18.20 -3.40
C SER A 12 -4.09 18.29 -2.23
N ILE A 13 -2.79 18.10 -2.48
CA ILE A 13 -1.75 18.25 -1.44
C ILE A 13 -1.61 19.70 -1.02
N LYS A 14 -1.64 20.64 -1.97
CA LYS A 14 -1.58 22.08 -1.70
C LYS A 14 -2.76 22.49 -0.83
N HIS A 15 -3.97 22.09 -1.17
CA HIS A 15 -5.16 22.37 -0.39
C HIS A 15 -5.07 21.80 1.05
N SER A 16 -4.56 20.57 1.21
CA SER A 16 -4.34 19.98 2.53
C SER A 16 -3.31 20.75 3.37
N ILE A 17 -2.27 21.34 2.75
CA ILE A 17 -1.29 22.18 3.43
C ILE A 17 -1.91 23.53 3.80
N GLU A 18 -2.72 24.11 2.93
CA GLU A 18 -3.43 25.36 3.18
C GLU A 18 -4.41 25.20 4.35
N ASP A 19 -5.20 24.12 4.37
CA ASP A 19 -6.13 23.78 5.47
C ASP A 19 -5.39 23.63 6.80
N LEU A 20 -4.25 22.91 6.79
CA LEU A 20 -3.43 22.74 7.98
C LEU A 20 -2.88 24.07 8.49
N THR A 21 -2.40 24.91 7.59
CA THR A 21 -1.85 26.23 7.92
C THR A 21 -2.95 27.12 8.53
N GLN A 22 -4.12 27.11 7.94
CA GLN A 22 -5.26 27.87 8.45
C GLN A 22 -5.70 27.37 9.84
N GLN A 23 -5.78 26.05 10.03
CA GLN A 23 -6.11 25.46 11.33
C GLN A 23 -5.08 25.79 12.40
N PHE A 24 -3.78 25.71 12.07
CA PHE A 24 -2.70 26.09 12.99
C PHE A 24 -2.77 27.56 13.39
N ASN A 25 -2.96 28.46 12.42
CA ASN A 25 -3.05 29.91 12.67
C ASN A 25 -4.28 30.24 13.54
N SER A 26 -5.42 29.58 13.32
CA SER A 26 -6.61 29.74 14.13
C SER A 26 -6.39 29.30 15.58
N GLN A 27 -5.74 28.16 15.79
CA GLN A 27 -5.40 27.65 17.12
C GLN A 27 -4.39 28.53 17.84
N MET A 28 -3.40 29.10 17.08
CA MET A 28 -2.44 30.03 17.64
C MET A 28 -3.09 31.32 18.10
N ALA A 29 -4.03 31.85 17.32
CA ALA A 29 -4.77 33.06 17.69
C ALA A 29 -5.62 32.82 18.94
N GLU A 30 -6.29 31.68 19.06
CA GLU A 30 -7.07 31.32 20.26
C GLU A 30 -6.15 31.13 21.47
N PHE A 31 -5.02 30.48 21.32
CA PHE A 31 -4.00 30.35 22.38
C PHE A 31 -3.49 31.71 22.86
N GLN A 32 -3.17 32.63 21.94
CA GLN A 32 -2.77 33.99 22.29
C GLN A 32 -3.84 34.77 23.04
N LYS A 33 -5.11 34.62 22.63
CA LYS A 33 -6.26 35.24 23.34
C LYS A 33 -6.40 34.71 24.75
N GLN A 34 -6.28 33.42 24.96
CA GLN A 34 -6.35 32.78 26.28
C GLN A 34 -5.17 33.17 27.16
N LEU A 35 -3.93 33.29 26.61
CA LEU A 35 -2.79 33.81 27.35
C LEU A 35 -3.04 35.24 27.86
N ASN A 36 -3.55 36.12 27.00
CA ASN A 36 -3.82 37.51 27.37
C ASN A 36 -4.92 37.65 28.44
N SER A 37 -5.93 36.80 28.39
CA SER A 37 -7.00 36.79 29.40
C SER A 37 -6.54 36.30 30.77
N THR A 38 -5.55 35.36 30.79
CA THR A 38 -5.05 34.72 32.02
C THR A 38 -4.07 35.66 32.79
N ASN A 39 -3.37 36.55 32.07
CA ASN A 39 -2.40 37.49 32.70
C ASN A 39 -3.03 38.50 33.64
N ASN A 40 -4.34 38.64 33.63
CA ASN A 40 -5.03 39.70 34.39
C ASN A 40 -5.61 39.28 35.76
N THR A 41 -5.51 37.98 36.17
CA THR A 41 -6.36 37.49 37.27
C THR A 41 -5.72 36.60 38.34
N ALA A 42 -4.42 36.23 38.30
CA ALA A 42 -3.87 35.22 39.20
C ALA A 42 -2.46 35.49 39.76
N SER A 43 -2.14 34.84 40.90
CA SER A 43 -0.79 34.79 41.51
C SER A 43 0.26 34.34 40.48
N PRO A 44 1.52 34.84 40.50
CA PRO A 44 2.52 34.52 39.47
C PRO A 44 2.77 33.03 39.23
N THR A 45 2.74 32.20 40.28
CA THR A 45 3.00 30.75 40.14
C THR A 45 1.81 30.00 39.54
N ALA A 46 0.56 30.40 39.91
CA ALA A 46 -0.65 29.82 39.34
C ALA A 46 -0.77 30.18 37.84
N ASN A 47 -0.36 31.38 37.48
CA ASN A 47 -0.38 31.85 36.10
C ASN A 47 0.58 31.06 35.19
N ILE A 48 1.80 30.76 35.64
CA ILE A 48 2.76 29.93 34.88
C ILE A 48 2.20 28.53 34.62
N THR A 49 1.58 27.89 35.60
CA THR A 49 0.97 26.55 35.45
C THR A 49 -0.16 26.56 34.41
N VAL A 50 -1.01 27.58 34.44
CA VAL A 50 -2.10 27.73 33.48
C VAL A 50 -1.55 27.97 32.08
N GLN A 51 -0.59 28.88 31.93
CA GLN A 51 0.07 29.14 30.64
C GLN A 51 0.73 27.89 30.08
N PHE A 52 1.43 27.09 30.89
CA PHE A 52 2.05 25.82 30.48
C PHE A 52 1.00 24.82 30.01
N ASN A 53 -0.11 24.67 30.72
CA ASN A 53 -1.18 23.75 30.32
C ASN A 53 -1.87 24.21 29.02
N LEU A 54 -2.05 25.48 28.79
CA LEU A 54 -2.55 26.02 27.52
C LEU A 54 -1.60 25.74 26.39
N PHE A 55 -0.31 26.00 26.57
CA PHE A 55 0.72 25.70 25.58
C PHE A 55 0.79 24.21 25.26
N ARG A 56 0.77 23.36 26.29
CA ARG A 56 0.73 21.90 26.12
C ARG A 56 -0.47 21.44 25.32
N SER A 57 -1.66 21.95 25.64
CA SER A 57 -2.89 21.63 24.92
C SER A 57 -2.81 22.07 23.46
N PHE A 58 -2.34 23.28 23.20
CA PHE A 58 -2.12 23.79 21.84
C PHE A 58 -1.18 22.86 21.04
N VAL A 59 0.00 22.53 21.58
CA VAL A 59 0.97 21.66 20.90
C VAL A 59 0.39 20.27 20.62
N LEU A 60 -0.30 19.66 21.59
CA LEU A 60 -0.92 18.34 21.38
C LEU A 60 -1.98 18.40 20.29
N THR A 61 -2.84 19.41 20.26
CA THR A 61 -3.87 19.56 19.23
C THR A 61 -3.25 19.80 17.84
N ALA A 62 -2.19 20.58 17.75
CA ALA A 62 -1.47 20.80 16.51
C ALA A 62 -0.80 19.51 15.99
N LEU A 63 -0.18 18.74 16.89
CA LEU A 63 0.41 17.44 16.55
C LEU A 63 -0.62 16.41 16.08
N GLU A 64 -1.78 16.35 16.73
CA GLU A 64 -2.89 15.50 16.30
C GLU A 64 -3.43 15.90 14.92
N GLY A 65 -3.51 17.21 14.65
CA GLY A 65 -3.84 17.74 13.32
C GLY A 65 -2.85 17.26 12.25
N LEU A 66 -1.55 17.44 12.49
CA LEU A 66 -0.48 16.97 11.61
C LEU A 66 -0.55 15.47 11.40
N GLN A 67 -0.73 14.69 12.45
CA GLN A 67 -0.82 13.22 12.35
C GLN A 67 -1.99 12.79 11.46
N ARG A 68 -3.16 13.42 11.57
CA ARG A 68 -4.31 13.16 10.71
C ARG A 68 -4.02 13.48 9.24
N GLN A 69 -3.35 14.61 8.97
CA GLN A 69 -2.96 14.97 7.60
C GLN A 69 -1.96 13.98 6.99
N VAL A 70 -0.96 13.56 7.74
CA VAL A 70 0.00 12.53 7.29
C VAL A 70 -0.71 11.21 6.98
N GLN A 71 -1.66 10.79 7.83
CA GLN A 71 -2.45 9.57 7.57
C GLN A 71 -3.28 9.69 6.29
N LEU A 72 -3.92 10.84 6.07
CA LEU A 72 -4.70 11.10 4.86
C LEU A 72 -3.82 11.06 3.61
N LEU A 73 -2.69 11.76 3.62
CA LEU A 73 -1.73 11.76 2.52
C LEU A 73 -1.17 10.37 2.22
N THR A 74 -0.86 9.60 3.26
CA THR A 74 -0.40 8.21 3.13
C THR A 74 -1.46 7.34 2.45
N LYS A 75 -2.73 7.49 2.83
CA LYS A 75 -3.84 6.76 2.20
C LYS A 75 -4.04 7.17 0.74
N GLN A 76 -3.95 8.46 0.43
CA GLN A 76 -4.04 8.97 -0.94
C GLN A 76 -2.88 8.45 -1.80
N TYR A 77 -1.66 8.44 -1.26
CA TYR A 77 -0.49 7.90 -1.94
C TYR A 77 -0.62 6.41 -2.25
N ASP A 78 -1.06 5.60 -1.27
CA ASP A 78 -1.32 4.17 -1.46
C ASP A 78 -2.36 3.92 -2.56
N ASN A 79 -3.46 4.67 -2.56
CA ASN A 79 -4.48 4.58 -3.59
C ASN A 79 -3.94 4.93 -4.98
N PHE A 80 -3.09 5.94 -5.07
CA PHE A 80 -2.43 6.32 -6.32
C PHE A 80 -1.49 5.22 -6.81
N GLU A 81 -0.63 4.73 -5.93
CA GLU A 81 0.29 3.64 -6.24
C GLU A 81 -0.47 2.40 -6.71
N MET A 82 -1.57 2.05 -6.05
CA MET A 82 -2.41 0.92 -6.45
C MET A 82 -3.06 1.12 -7.82
N ARG A 83 -3.49 2.35 -8.15
CA ARG A 83 -4.01 2.67 -9.50
C ARG A 83 -2.96 2.47 -10.58
N SER A 84 -1.70 2.84 -10.33
CA SER A 84 -0.60 2.61 -11.28
C SER A 84 -0.33 1.13 -11.52
N ARG A 85 -0.66 0.28 -10.54
CA ARG A 85 -0.48 -1.17 -10.58
C ARG A 85 -1.68 -1.95 -11.14
N ARG A 86 -2.77 -1.29 -11.48
CA ARG A 86 -4.03 -1.94 -11.93
C ARG A 86 -3.86 -2.90 -13.11
N LYS A 87 -2.92 -2.62 -14.00
CA LYS A 87 -2.62 -3.43 -15.19
C LYS A 87 -1.52 -4.48 -14.93
N ILE A 88 -1.09 -4.65 -13.69
CA ILE A 88 0.03 -5.53 -13.32
C ILE A 88 -0.49 -6.77 -12.59
N LEU A 89 -0.04 -7.92 -13.02
CA LEU A 89 -0.22 -9.20 -12.36
C LEU A 89 1.14 -9.77 -11.96
N LEU A 90 1.17 -10.57 -10.90
CA LEU A 90 2.30 -11.43 -10.55
C LEU A 90 1.97 -12.86 -10.92
N VAL A 91 2.81 -13.47 -11.73
CA VAL A 91 2.70 -14.86 -12.13
C VAL A 91 3.78 -15.66 -11.40
N HIS A 92 3.38 -16.72 -10.71
CA HIS A 92 4.24 -17.58 -9.91
C HIS A 92 4.24 -19.00 -10.48
N GLY A 93 5.33 -19.74 -10.27
CA GLY A 93 5.39 -21.16 -10.60
C GLY A 93 5.90 -21.48 -12.01
N ILE A 94 6.24 -20.48 -12.83
CA ILE A 94 6.87 -20.70 -14.13
C ILE A 94 8.37 -20.93 -13.92
N ALA A 95 8.90 -22.06 -14.42
CA ALA A 95 10.30 -22.39 -14.33
C ALA A 95 11.20 -21.27 -14.87
N GLU A 96 12.39 -21.11 -14.31
CA GLU A 96 13.34 -20.07 -14.67
C GLU A 96 14.49 -20.67 -15.48
N ASP A 97 14.76 -20.11 -16.64
CA ASP A 97 15.90 -20.47 -17.50
C ASP A 97 16.87 -19.29 -17.62
N LYS A 98 18.15 -19.58 -17.79
CA LYS A 98 19.20 -18.55 -17.89
C LYS A 98 19.09 -17.67 -19.14
N GLN A 99 18.50 -18.18 -20.21
CA GLN A 99 18.35 -17.49 -21.51
C GLN A 99 16.89 -17.29 -21.91
N GLU A 100 15.96 -17.20 -20.92
CA GLU A 100 14.54 -17.08 -21.19
C GLU A 100 14.14 -15.72 -21.79
N ASN A 101 13.26 -15.75 -22.77
CA ASN A 101 12.42 -14.61 -23.07
C ASN A 101 11.18 -14.68 -22.14
N THR A 102 11.27 -14.03 -21.01
CA THR A 102 10.24 -14.09 -19.96
C THR A 102 8.84 -13.71 -20.48
N ALA A 103 8.74 -12.75 -21.40
CA ALA A 103 7.46 -12.33 -21.96
C ALA A 103 6.83 -13.43 -22.84
N SER A 104 7.60 -13.99 -23.78
CA SER A 104 7.13 -15.08 -24.65
C SER A 104 6.74 -16.31 -23.82
N GLN A 105 7.55 -16.67 -22.84
CA GLN A 105 7.28 -17.83 -21.97
C GLN A 105 5.99 -17.68 -21.18
N VAL A 106 5.77 -16.50 -20.55
CA VAL A 106 4.55 -16.23 -19.79
C VAL A 106 3.32 -16.25 -20.69
N ILE A 107 3.38 -15.59 -21.86
CA ILE A 107 2.26 -15.53 -22.78
C ILE A 107 1.91 -16.92 -23.31
N GLN A 108 2.90 -17.72 -23.69
CA GLN A 108 2.68 -19.10 -24.15
C GLN A 108 1.98 -19.94 -23.08
N VAL A 109 2.45 -19.87 -21.83
CA VAL A 109 1.88 -20.60 -20.71
C VAL A 109 0.45 -20.14 -20.41
N LEU A 110 0.19 -18.82 -20.40
CA LEU A 110 -1.14 -18.30 -20.14
C LEU A 110 -2.12 -18.60 -21.28
N ALA A 111 -1.71 -18.46 -22.54
CA ALA A 111 -2.55 -18.81 -23.69
C ALA A 111 -2.94 -20.28 -23.68
N GLN A 112 -1.99 -21.18 -23.37
CA GLN A 112 -2.24 -22.60 -23.31
C GLN A 112 -3.28 -22.99 -22.23
N HIS A 113 -3.21 -22.36 -21.05
CA HIS A 113 -4.06 -22.76 -19.92
C HIS A 113 -5.35 -21.97 -19.79
N LEU A 114 -5.35 -20.67 -20.15
CA LEU A 114 -6.50 -19.79 -19.96
C LEU A 114 -7.48 -19.77 -21.12
N LYS A 115 -7.09 -20.36 -22.29
CA LYS A 115 -7.90 -20.37 -23.52
C LYS A 115 -8.36 -18.95 -23.92
N ILE A 116 -7.49 -17.96 -23.79
CA ILE A 116 -7.75 -16.60 -24.22
C ILE A 116 -7.27 -16.50 -25.67
N PRO A 117 -8.20 -16.34 -26.64
CA PRO A 117 -7.81 -16.13 -28.03
C PRO A 117 -7.04 -14.81 -28.13
N ASP A 118 -6.13 -14.73 -29.06
CA ASP A 118 -5.39 -13.52 -29.45
C ASP A 118 -4.43 -12.95 -28.39
N LEU A 119 -4.12 -13.69 -27.29
CA LEU A 119 -3.14 -13.26 -26.33
C LEU A 119 -1.73 -13.35 -26.94
N CYS A 120 -1.10 -12.18 -27.16
CA CYS A 120 0.22 -12.09 -27.80
C CYS A 120 1.23 -11.28 -26.98
N VAL A 121 2.50 -11.31 -27.40
CA VAL A 121 3.57 -10.59 -26.70
C VAL A 121 3.39 -9.07 -26.81
N ASP A 122 2.74 -8.58 -27.87
CA ASP A 122 2.48 -7.16 -28.07
C ASP A 122 1.52 -6.57 -27.04
N ASP A 123 0.71 -7.40 -26.38
CA ASP A 123 -0.15 -6.99 -25.28
C ASP A 123 0.62 -6.69 -24.00
N VAL A 124 1.88 -7.08 -23.96
CA VAL A 124 2.74 -6.90 -22.79
C VAL A 124 3.46 -5.56 -22.88
N SER A 125 3.26 -4.72 -21.88
CA SER A 125 4.00 -3.47 -21.74
C SER A 125 5.32 -3.64 -21.00
N ARG A 126 5.38 -4.58 -20.04
CA ARG A 126 6.59 -4.92 -19.28
C ARG A 126 6.47 -6.33 -18.71
N CYS A 127 7.52 -7.09 -18.82
CA CYS A 127 7.63 -8.43 -18.23
C CYS A 127 9.03 -8.61 -17.65
N GLN A 128 9.11 -9.03 -16.37
CA GLN A 128 10.42 -9.26 -15.74
C GLN A 128 10.27 -10.13 -14.48
N ARG A 129 11.31 -10.88 -14.16
CA ARG A 129 11.43 -11.58 -12.87
C ARG A 129 11.65 -10.59 -11.73
N LEU A 130 11.01 -10.84 -10.57
CA LEU A 130 11.17 -10.03 -9.38
C LEU A 130 12.01 -10.75 -8.32
N GLY A 131 12.83 -9.98 -7.62
CA GLY A 131 13.63 -10.47 -6.50
C GLY A 131 14.98 -11.03 -6.91
N LYS A 132 15.72 -11.54 -5.90
CA LYS A 132 17.01 -12.18 -6.10
C LYS A 132 16.85 -13.65 -6.44
N ILE A 133 17.77 -14.21 -7.21
CA ILE A 133 17.83 -15.64 -7.48
C ILE A 133 18.01 -16.38 -6.15
N SER A 134 17.12 -17.32 -5.87
CA SER A 134 17.17 -18.16 -4.69
C SER A 134 17.06 -19.62 -5.11
N SER A 135 17.82 -20.50 -4.48
CA SER A 135 17.73 -21.94 -4.74
C SER A 135 16.38 -22.46 -4.24
N GLY A 136 15.64 -23.13 -5.11
CA GLY A 136 14.49 -23.95 -4.75
C GLY A 136 13.12 -23.51 -5.28
N LYS A 137 12.89 -22.23 -5.61
CA LYS A 137 11.63 -21.79 -6.24
C LYS A 137 11.89 -20.74 -7.31
N PRO A 138 11.21 -20.82 -8.47
CA PRO A 138 11.33 -19.80 -9.50
C PRO A 138 10.83 -18.45 -8.98
N ARG A 139 11.51 -17.38 -9.37
CA ARG A 139 11.13 -16.01 -8.99
C ARG A 139 9.78 -15.65 -9.62
N PRO A 140 8.93 -14.92 -8.93
CA PRO A 140 7.69 -14.41 -9.50
C PRO A 140 7.97 -13.48 -10.67
N ILE A 141 7.09 -13.50 -11.67
CA ILE A 141 7.16 -12.65 -12.86
C ILE A 141 6.15 -11.52 -12.71
N LEU A 142 6.65 -10.28 -12.84
CA LEU A 142 5.82 -9.11 -13.00
C LEU A 142 5.38 -9.02 -14.47
N LEU A 143 4.08 -9.11 -14.70
CA LEU A 143 3.46 -8.98 -16.01
C LEU A 143 2.60 -7.71 -16.03
N LYS A 144 3.05 -6.67 -16.77
CA LYS A 144 2.27 -5.45 -16.99
C LYS A 144 1.67 -5.50 -18.40
N LEU A 145 0.36 -5.49 -18.46
CA LEU A 145 -0.41 -5.50 -19.69
C LEU A 145 -0.68 -4.07 -20.18
N ARG A 146 -0.87 -3.91 -21.49
CA ARG A 146 -1.23 -2.62 -22.11
C ARG A 146 -2.69 -2.29 -21.84
N ASP A 147 -3.55 -3.30 -21.86
CA ASP A 147 -4.97 -3.14 -21.67
C ASP A 147 -5.49 -3.69 -20.32
N GLN A 148 -6.45 -2.98 -19.74
CA GLN A 148 -7.09 -3.37 -18.49
C GLN A 148 -8.12 -4.48 -18.67
N SER A 149 -8.79 -4.54 -19.83
CA SER A 149 -9.79 -5.56 -20.11
C SER A 149 -9.12 -6.93 -20.22
N LEU A 150 -7.98 -7.00 -20.90
CA LEU A 150 -7.18 -8.21 -21.01
C LEU A 150 -6.66 -8.68 -19.63
N LYS A 151 -6.17 -7.75 -18.78
CA LYS A 151 -5.81 -8.08 -17.39
C LYS A 151 -6.97 -8.70 -16.65
N ASN A 152 -8.18 -8.18 -16.83
CA ASN A 152 -9.37 -8.70 -16.18
C ASN A 152 -9.76 -10.08 -16.71
N GLN A 153 -9.67 -10.32 -18.01
CA GLN A 153 -9.90 -11.65 -18.61
C GLN A 153 -8.95 -12.69 -18.01
N ILE A 154 -7.65 -12.39 -17.96
CA ILE A 154 -6.64 -13.26 -17.33
C ILE A 154 -7.00 -13.49 -15.85
N TRP A 155 -7.36 -12.44 -15.14
CA TRP A 155 -7.71 -12.52 -13.71
C TRP A 155 -8.92 -13.41 -13.42
N TYR A 156 -9.98 -13.28 -14.20
CA TYR A 156 -11.18 -14.08 -14.02
C TYR A 156 -11.03 -15.53 -14.50
N SER A 157 -10.15 -15.76 -15.49
CA SER A 157 -9.86 -17.10 -16.01
C SER A 157 -8.86 -17.88 -15.16
N LYS A 158 -8.25 -17.27 -14.13
CA LYS A 158 -7.18 -17.90 -13.32
C LYS A 158 -7.59 -19.22 -12.62
N ALA A 159 -8.88 -19.49 -12.51
CA ALA A 159 -9.37 -20.76 -11.95
C ALA A 159 -8.91 -21.96 -12.80
N SER A 160 -8.69 -21.79 -14.11
CA SER A 160 -8.18 -22.82 -15.02
C SER A 160 -6.74 -23.22 -14.72
N LEU A 161 -6.00 -22.40 -13.96
CA LEU A 161 -4.64 -22.72 -13.52
C LEU A 161 -4.57 -23.66 -12.30
N LYS A 162 -5.70 -24.09 -11.76
CA LYS A 162 -5.70 -25.05 -10.64
C LYS A 162 -4.99 -26.33 -11.08
N SER A 163 -4.15 -26.86 -10.21
CA SER A 163 -3.36 -28.09 -10.42
C SER A 163 -2.18 -27.95 -11.41
N THR A 164 -1.94 -26.79 -12.02
CA THR A 164 -0.78 -26.60 -12.92
C THR A 164 0.50 -26.18 -12.20
N GLY A 165 0.42 -25.86 -10.90
CA GLY A 165 1.53 -25.26 -10.14
C GLY A 165 1.70 -23.75 -10.39
N ILE A 166 0.92 -23.18 -11.30
CA ILE A 166 0.99 -21.76 -11.65
C ILE A 166 -0.10 -21.00 -10.87
N THR A 167 0.27 -19.87 -10.31
CA THR A 167 -0.69 -18.99 -9.61
C THR A 167 -0.54 -17.55 -10.06
N ILE A 168 -1.67 -16.84 -10.14
CA ILE A 168 -1.71 -15.41 -10.49
C ILE A 168 -2.23 -14.64 -9.28
N SER A 169 -1.50 -13.58 -8.92
CA SER A 169 -1.88 -12.66 -7.86
C SER A 169 -1.83 -11.20 -8.35
N GLU A 170 -2.52 -10.31 -7.66
CA GLU A 170 -2.40 -8.87 -7.90
C GLU A 170 -1.10 -8.34 -7.32
N PHE A 171 -0.52 -7.33 -7.97
CA PHE A 171 0.67 -6.64 -7.49
C PHE A 171 0.27 -5.53 -6.52
N LEU A 172 0.06 -5.89 -5.27
CA LEU A 172 -0.34 -4.98 -4.21
C LEU A 172 0.77 -3.99 -3.83
N THR A 173 0.39 -2.85 -3.26
CA THR A 173 1.32 -1.99 -2.51
C THR A 173 1.84 -2.73 -1.27
N LYS A 174 2.94 -2.27 -0.70
CA LYS A 174 3.53 -2.87 0.50
C LYS A 174 2.50 -2.91 1.65
N SER A 175 1.85 -1.79 1.92
CA SER A 175 0.84 -1.67 2.97
C SER A 175 -0.32 -2.64 2.78
N ARG A 176 -0.87 -2.74 1.56
CA ARG A 176 -1.96 -3.68 1.26
C ARG A 176 -1.53 -5.13 1.31
N HIS A 177 -0.30 -5.42 0.89
CA HIS A 177 0.24 -6.78 1.02
C HIS A 177 0.37 -7.20 2.48
N GLU A 178 0.90 -6.33 3.35
CA GLU A 178 1.00 -6.58 4.79
C GLU A 178 -0.40 -6.80 5.40
N THR A 179 -1.37 -5.95 5.06
CA THR A 179 -2.78 -6.10 5.48
C THR A 179 -3.37 -7.42 4.99
N PHE A 180 -3.09 -7.83 3.74
CA PHE A 180 -3.56 -9.10 3.19
C PHE A 180 -2.98 -10.31 3.92
N MET A 181 -1.68 -10.26 4.25
CA MET A 181 -1.03 -11.33 5.01
C MET A 181 -1.59 -11.42 6.44
N ALA A 182 -1.79 -10.28 7.10
CA ALA A 182 -2.43 -10.22 8.42
C ALA A 182 -3.87 -10.76 8.38
N ALA A 183 -4.64 -10.42 7.34
CA ALA A 183 -5.99 -10.95 7.16
C ALA A 183 -5.99 -12.48 7.01
N ARG A 184 -5.08 -13.04 6.21
CA ARG A 184 -4.95 -14.49 6.01
C ARG A 184 -4.54 -15.22 7.29
N GLN A 185 -3.68 -14.60 8.09
CA GLN A 185 -3.27 -15.16 9.39
C GLN A 185 -4.44 -15.20 10.38
N ARG A 186 -5.28 -14.15 10.41
CA ARG A 186 -6.41 -14.05 11.37
C ARG A 186 -7.64 -14.84 10.96
N PHE A 187 -7.99 -14.87 9.68
CA PHE A 187 -9.26 -15.43 9.19
C PHE A 187 -9.10 -16.70 8.36
N GLY A 188 -7.85 -17.02 8.00
CA GLY A 188 -7.53 -18.19 7.17
C GLY A 188 -7.45 -17.85 5.68
N ILE A 189 -6.68 -18.68 4.96
CA ILE A 189 -6.34 -18.46 3.54
C ILE A 189 -7.57 -18.46 2.64
N SER A 190 -8.50 -19.38 2.89
CA SER A 190 -9.72 -19.57 2.07
C SER A 190 -10.75 -18.44 2.24
N LYS A 191 -10.68 -17.69 3.34
CA LYS A 191 -11.61 -16.60 3.65
C LYS A 191 -11.10 -15.22 3.22
N CYS A 192 -9.89 -15.14 2.63
CA CYS A 192 -9.26 -13.89 2.26
C CYS A 192 -8.78 -13.92 0.81
N TRP A 193 -9.21 -12.95 0.00
CA TRP A 193 -8.76 -12.78 -1.38
C TRP A 193 -8.66 -11.28 -1.73
N THR A 194 -8.11 -10.99 -2.89
CA THR A 194 -8.03 -9.60 -3.40
C THR A 194 -8.89 -9.42 -4.63
N LYS A 195 -9.40 -8.21 -4.82
CA LYS A 195 -10.10 -7.76 -6.02
C LYS A 195 -9.80 -6.29 -6.25
N ASP A 196 -9.17 -5.98 -7.38
CA ASP A 196 -8.77 -4.62 -7.78
C ASP A 196 -7.93 -3.90 -6.70
N GLY A 197 -7.07 -4.66 -6.02
CA GLY A 197 -6.21 -4.18 -4.94
C GLY A 197 -6.93 -4.01 -3.60
N ILE A 198 -8.23 -4.28 -3.51
CA ILE A 198 -8.98 -4.30 -2.26
C ILE A 198 -8.91 -5.71 -1.68
N ILE A 199 -8.72 -5.80 -0.38
CA ILE A 199 -8.69 -7.07 0.35
C ILE A 199 -10.11 -7.38 0.81
N ILE A 200 -10.62 -8.54 0.43
CA ILE A 200 -11.94 -9.03 0.86
C ILE A 200 -11.71 -10.11 1.90
N VAL A 201 -12.39 -9.95 3.03
CA VAL A 201 -12.33 -10.87 4.17
C VAL A 201 -13.73 -11.35 4.49
N THR A 202 -13.91 -12.68 4.60
CA THR A 202 -15.15 -13.24 5.13
C THR A 202 -15.04 -13.34 6.64
N GLY A 203 -15.79 -12.53 7.36
CA GLY A 203 -15.83 -12.50 8.82
C GLY A 203 -16.52 -13.73 9.43
N PRO A 204 -16.61 -13.80 10.77
CA PRO A 204 -17.19 -14.95 11.51
C PRO A 204 -18.63 -15.25 11.13
N GLU A 205 -19.40 -14.21 10.88
CA GLU A 205 -20.85 -14.31 10.53
C GLU A 205 -21.07 -14.61 9.04
N GLY A 206 -20.02 -14.94 8.26
CA GLY A 206 -20.11 -15.10 6.82
C GLY A 206 -20.22 -13.79 6.03
N LYS A 207 -20.27 -12.64 6.72
CA LYS A 207 -20.31 -11.32 6.10
C LYS A 207 -18.97 -10.98 5.45
N ARG A 208 -19.04 -10.42 4.24
CA ARG A 208 -17.85 -9.95 3.51
C ARG A 208 -17.52 -8.52 3.88
N HIS A 209 -16.26 -8.28 4.24
CA HIS A 209 -15.71 -6.99 4.55
C HIS A 209 -14.65 -6.62 3.52
N SER A 210 -14.64 -5.35 3.10
CA SER A 210 -13.63 -4.78 2.21
C SER A 210 -12.68 -3.93 3.02
N VAL A 211 -11.40 -4.24 3.01
CA VAL A 211 -10.37 -3.53 3.78
C VAL A 211 -9.17 -3.19 2.90
N VAL A 212 -8.50 -2.10 3.20
CA VAL A 212 -7.26 -1.68 2.52
C VAL A 212 -6.12 -1.42 3.50
N THR A 213 -6.45 -1.26 4.80
CA THR A 213 -5.48 -0.97 5.87
C THR A 213 -5.62 -1.95 7.04
N CYS A 214 -4.53 -2.13 7.80
CA CYS A 214 -4.57 -2.92 9.04
C CYS A 214 -5.58 -2.34 10.04
N SER A 215 -5.70 -1.03 10.14
CA SER A 215 -6.67 -0.38 11.05
C SER A 215 -8.13 -0.68 10.67
N GLU A 216 -8.43 -0.87 9.38
CA GLU A 216 -9.75 -1.33 8.94
C GLU A 216 -9.95 -2.82 9.25
N LEU A 217 -8.88 -3.62 9.13
CA LEU A 217 -8.90 -5.05 9.47
C LEU A 217 -9.12 -5.27 10.98
N ASP A 218 -8.54 -4.42 11.82
CA ASP A 218 -8.65 -4.52 13.28
C ASP A 218 -10.08 -4.29 13.79
N LYS A 219 -10.92 -3.62 12.99
CA LYS A 219 -12.36 -3.43 13.30
C LYS A 219 -13.20 -4.70 13.09
N ILE A 220 -12.64 -5.70 12.39
CA ILE A 220 -13.31 -6.98 12.18
C ILE A 220 -12.88 -7.93 13.29
N THR A 221 -13.80 -8.27 14.18
CA THR A 221 -13.53 -9.24 15.26
C THR A 221 -13.31 -10.64 14.69
N PRO A 222 -12.18 -11.30 14.96
CA PRO A 222 -12.00 -12.70 14.57
C PRO A 222 -12.93 -13.60 15.37
N ASN A 223 -13.38 -14.70 14.76
CA ASN A 223 -14.17 -15.71 15.48
C ASN A 223 -13.27 -16.43 16.49
N PRO A 224 -13.54 -16.36 17.81
CA PRO A 224 -12.73 -17.03 18.83
C PRO A 224 -12.71 -18.56 18.68
N ASN A 225 -13.67 -19.16 17.93
CA ASN A 225 -13.82 -20.59 17.75
C ASN A 225 -13.33 -21.11 16.38
N ALA A 226 -12.56 -20.35 15.61
CA ALA A 226 -11.99 -20.87 14.37
C ALA A 226 -10.84 -21.84 14.71
N PRO A 227 -10.87 -23.11 14.23
CA PRO A 227 -9.78 -24.04 14.46
C PRO A 227 -8.49 -23.47 13.88
N GLY A 228 -7.47 -23.30 14.74
CA GLY A 228 -6.15 -22.83 14.37
C GLY A 228 -5.54 -23.76 13.33
N GLN A 229 -5.43 -23.30 12.10
CA GLN A 229 -4.66 -24.01 11.08
C GLN A 229 -3.18 -23.68 11.26
N GLY A 230 -2.43 -24.78 11.36
CA GLY A 230 -1.04 -24.88 11.74
C GLY A 230 -0.10 -23.91 11.01
N ASN A 231 0.98 -23.64 11.72
CA ASN A 231 2.17 -22.91 11.34
C ASN A 231 2.66 -23.22 9.92
N SER A 232 2.29 -22.36 8.97
CA SER A 232 3.10 -22.17 7.79
C SER A 232 3.94 -20.92 8.01
N ALA A 233 5.25 -21.10 8.08
CA ALA A 233 6.23 -20.06 8.31
C ALA A 233 6.01 -18.85 7.38
N PRO A 234 6.22 -17.62 7.85
CA PRO A 234 6.03 -16.42 7.04
C PRO A 234 7.02 -16.44 5.87
N VAL A 235 6.50 -16.50 4.65
CA VAL A 235 7.29 -16.24 3.46
C VAL A 235 7.62 -14.75 3.45
N THR A 236 8.77 -14.41 3.98
CA THR A 236 9.31 -13.04 3.98
C THR A 236 9.76 -12.70 2.57
N VAL A 237 8.88 -12.12 1.77
CA VAL A 237 9.29 -11.46 0.53
C VAL A 237 9.99 -10.16 0.93
N LYS A 238 11.34 -10.20 0.98
CA LYS A 238 12.16 -9.00 1.18
C LYS A 238 12.06 -8.14 -0.08
N TYR A 239 11.34 -7.03 0.00
CA TYR A 239 11.40 -5.98 -1.01
C TYR A 239 12.79 -5.33 -0.97
N PRO A 240 13.43 -5.03 -2.13
CA PRO A 240 14.66 -4.25 -2.14
C PRO A 240 14.37 -2.86 -1.57
N ALA A 241 15.16 -2.48 -0.57
CA ALA A 241 15.14 -1.13 -0.01
C ALA A 241 15.39 -0.11 -1.13
N THR A 242 14.57 0.93 -1.16
CA THR A 242 14.70 2.11 -2.03
C THR A 242 16.14 2.62 -2.02
N ALA A 243 16.65 2.91 -3.20
CA ALA A 243 18.01 3.39 -3.45
C ALA A 243 18.39 4.52 -2.48
N LYS A 244 19.47 4.33 -1.75
CA LYS A 244 20.13 5.37 -0.97
C LYS A 244 20.58 6.45 -1.94
N GLN A 245 20.17 7.69 -1.70
CA GLN A 245 20.74 8.88 -2.34
C GLN A 245 22.26 8.88 -2.12
N VAL A 246 23.00 8.81 -3.22
CA VAL A 246 24.45 8.99 -3.22
C VAL A 246 24.71 10.46 -3.02
N VAL A 247 25.03 10.85 -1.80
CA VAL A 247 25.60 12.16 -1.51
C VAL A 247 27.01 12.21 -2.10
N ARG A 248 27.17 12.95 -3.19
CA ARG A 248 28.49 13.25 -3.77
C ARG A 248 29.24 14.22 -2.85
N THR A 249 30.16 13.70 -2.05
CA THR A 249 31.17 14.50 -1.36
C THR A 249 32.16 15.07 -2.37
N LYS A 250 32.22 16.39 -2.48
CA LYS A 250 33.26 17.11 -3.23
C LYS A 250 34.62 16.87 -2.58
N ARG A 251 35.56 16.28 -3.31
CA ARG A 251 36.97 16.25 -2.95
C ARG A 251 37.53 17.69 -3.01
N ILE A 252 37.99 18.18 -1.87
CA ILE A 252 38.79 19.41 -1.78
C ILE A 252 40.22 19.00 -2.12
N VAL A 253 40.73 19.55 -3.24
CA VAL A 253 42.15 19.45 -3.61
C VAL A 253 42.86 20.59 -2.88
N LYS A 254 43.73 20.23 -1.93
CA LYS A 254 44.70 21.18 -1.36
C LYS A 254 45.87 21.33 -2.32
N LYS A 255 46.18 22.61 -2.63
CA LYS A 255 47.45 23.02 -3.21
C LYS A 255 48.54 23.03 -2.14
#